data_0f9efc92aa6f017cdf21b936845d2ed4
#
_entry.id   0f9efc92aa6f017cdf21b936845d2ed4
#
_cell.length_a   1.000
_cell.length_b   1.000
_cell.length_c   1.000
_cell.angle_alpha   90.00
_cell.angle_beta   90.00
_cell.angle_gamma   90.00
#
_symmetry.space_group_name_H-M   'P 1'
#
loop_
_entity.id
_entity.type
_entity.pdbx_description
1 polymer ?
#
loop_
_entity_poly.entity_id
_entity_poly.type
_entity_poly.pdbx_seq_one_letter_code
_entity_poly.pdbx_strand_id
1 'polypeptide(L)'
;GTMIVSDKSRDIREGLVTGIAGRKDFTVITLEKDMMNTERGFGRKVLTVFEEYGVSFEHMPTGIDTMSVVASDKELYGKKEEILNALKKSVHPDSVVAEDNLAIIAVVGRGMVRAVGTAGRVFSALSREKINVRMIDQGSSELNIIVGVDNEKFEAAISAIYNEFFN
;
A
#
# COMPACT_ATOMS: atom_id res chain seq x y z
N GLY A 1 -12.12 -23.05 10.77
CA GLY A 1 -11.27 -22.21 11.60
C GLY A 1 -9.88 -22.06 10.99
N THR A 2 -9.14 -21.03 11.38
CA THR A 2 -7.77 -20.80 10.94
C THR A 2 -6.82 -21.59 11.84
N MET A 3 -5.94 -22.39 11.26
CA MET A 3 -4.92 -23.15 11.99
C MET A 3 -3.57 -22.45 11.85
N ILE A 4 -2.90 -22.19 12.97
CA ILE A 4 -1.54 -21.69 13.00
C ILE A 4 -0.61 -22.90 13.07
N VAL A 5 0.25 -23.06 12.07
CA VAL A 5 1.18 -24.18 11.94
C VAL A 5 2.62 -23.70 11.87
N SER A 6 3.58 -24.57 12.19
CA SER A 6 5.00 -24.21 12.07
C SER A 6 5.42 -24.11 10.60
N ASP A 7 6.46 -23.34 10.33
CA ASP A 7 7.03 -23.16 8.97
C ASP A 7 7.53 -24.48 8.35
N LYS A 8 7.76 -25.50 9.17
CA LYS A 8 8.23 -26.82 8.74
C LYS A 8 7.11 -27.83 8.48
N SER A 9 5.84 -27.47 8.74
CA SER A 9 4.73 -28.39 8.48
C SER A 9 4.50 -28.49 6.97
N ARG A 10 4.44 -29.73 6.46
CA ARG A 10 4.20 -30.02 5.04
C ARG A 10 2.76 -29.82 4.59
N ASP A 11 1.85 -29.51 5.51
CA ASP A 11 0.42 -29.26 5.24
C ASP A 11 0.13 -27.80 4.83
N ILE A 12 1.11 -27.07 4.32
CA ILE A 12 0.89 -25.78 3.67
C ILE A 12 0.14 -26.10 2.39
N ARG A 13 -1.08 -25.60 2.26
CA ARG A 13 -1.86 -25.68 1.01
C ARG A 13 -0.95 -25.25 -0.14
N GLU A 14 -0.75 -26.11 -1.11
CA GLU A 14 0.05 -25.89 -2.32
C GLU A 14 -0.62 -24.83 -3.19
N GLY A 15 -0.66 -23.58 -2.73
CA GLY A 15 -1.23 -22.45 -3.45
C GLY A 15 -0.22 -21.33 -3.59
N LEU A 16 -0.18 -20.72 -4.76
CA LEU A 16 0.65 -19.53 -5.01
C LEU A 16 0.26 -18.41 -4.05
N VAL A 17 -1.04 -18.11 -3.96
CA VAL A 17 -1.67 -17.16 -3.05
C VAL A 17 -2.42 -17.94 -1.97
N THR A 18 -2.21 -17.59 -0.72
CA THR A 18 -2.85 -18.24 0.43
C THR A 18 -3.93 -17.38 1.08
N GLY A 19 -3.95 -16.09 0.80
CA GLY A 19 -4.94 -15.17 1.34
C GLY A 19 -5.01 -13.84 0.60
N ILE A 20 -6.17 -13.23 0.69
CA ILE A 20 -6.43 -11.87 0.22
C ILE A 20 -7.13 -11.17 1.37
N ALA A 21 -6.59 -10.04 1.79
CA ALA A 21 -7.15 -9.21 2.84
C ALA A 21 -7.13 -7.75 2.41
N GLY A 22 -8.02 -6.95 2.95
CA GLY A 22 -8.00 -5.54 2.61
C GLY A 22 -8.87 -4.71 3.54
N ARG A 23 -8.70 -3.40 3.41
CA ARG A 23 -9.44 -2.40 4.19
C ARG A 23 -9.63 -1.14 3.36
N LYS A 24 -10.73 -0.45 3.61
CA LYS A 24 -11.09 0.85 3.02
C LYS A 24 -10.65 2.01 3.92
N ASP A 25 -10.89 3.18 3.44
CA ASP A 25 -10.81 4.45 4.16
C ASP A 25 -9.38 4.83 4.53
N PHE A 26 -8.59 5.02 3.47
CA PHE A 26 -7.24 5.55 3.55
C PHE A 26 -7.10 6.82 2.72
N THR A 27 -6.21 7.68 3.18
CA THR A 27 -5.72 8.85 2.48
C THR A 27 -4.25 8.64 2.08
N VAL A 28 -3.90 9.00 0.87
CA VAL A 28 -2.52 9.07 0.39
C VAL A 28 -2.06 10.51 0.46
N ILE A 29 -1.01 10.80 1.19
CA ILE A 29 -0.33 12.10 1.20
C ILE A 29 0.92 11.96 0.37
N THR A 30 0.95 12.60 -0.80
CA THR A 30 2.08 12.57 -1.74
C THR A 30 2.86 13.87 -1.67
N LEU A 31 4.16 13.74 -1.48
CA LEU A 31 5.12 14.83 -1.56
C LEU A 31 5.94 14.67 -2.85
N GLU A 32 6.12 15.75 -3.58
CA GLU A 32 7.03 15.84 -4.72
C GLU A 32 8.14 16.82 -4.36
N LYS A 33 9.37 16.46 -4.66
CA LYS A 33 10.53 17.33 -4.47
C LYS A 33 11.62 16.94 -5.45
N ASP A 34 12.03 17.91 -6.25
CA ASP A 34 13.15 17.72 -7.17
C ASP A 34 14.41 17.30 -6.40
N MET A 35 15.10 16.29 -6.91
CA MET A 35 16.29 15.69 -6.31
C MET A 35 16.10 15.17 -4.87
N MET A 36 14.88 14.76 -4.50
CA MET A 36 14.52 14.25 -3.17
C MET A 36 15.47 13.13 -2.70
N ASN A 37 15.84 12.24 -3.60
CA ASN A 37 16.72 11.10 -3.33
C ASN A 37 18.14 11.51 -2.90
N THR A 38 18.57 12.73 -3.19
CA THR A 38 19.88 13.28 -2.75
C THR A 38 19.81 13.97 -1.40
N GLU A 39 18.61 14.32 -0.92
CA GLU A 39 18.43 14.99 0.38
C GLU A 39 18.53 13.99 1.53
N ARG A 40 19.64 14.07 2.27
CA ARG A 40 19.87 13.20 3.43
C ARG A 40 18.82 13.43 4.52
N GLY A 41 18.13 12.36 4.93
CA GLY A 41 17.17 12.39 6.01
C GLY A 41 15.80 12.94 5.64
N PHE A 42 15.49 13.10 4.34
CA PHE A 42 14.18 13.55 3.89
C PHE A 42 13.05 12.70 4.48
N GLY A 43 13.09 11.37 4.29
CA GLY A 43 12.09 10.46 4.85
C GLY A 43 11.96 10.54 6.38
N ARG A 44 13.09 10.69 7.10
CA ARG A 44 13.04 10.90 8.55
C ARG A 44 12.27 12.16 8.92
N LYS A 45 12.53 13.28 8.23
CA LYS A 45 11.82 14.55 8.49
C LYS A 45 10.32 14.41 8.23
N VAL A 46 9.94 13.72 7.13
CA VAL A 46 8.54 13.44 6.82
C VAL A 46 7.90 12.62 7.94
N LEU A 47 8.52 11.50 8.33
CA LEU A 47 7.98 10.63 9.38
C LEU A 47 7.95 11.29 10.75
N THR A 48 8.89 12.20 11.06
CA THR A 48 8.84 12.99 12.30
C THR A 48 7.55 13.81 12.38
N VAL A 49 7.08 14.39 11.29
CA VAL A 49 5.80 15.12 11.29
C VAL A 49 4.65 14.18 11.65
N PHE A 50 4.56 12.99 11.05
CA PHE A 50 3.50 12.03 11.39
C PHE A 50 3.58 11.59 12.87
N GLU A 51 4.80 11.37 13.37
CA GLU A 51 5.04 11.04 14.78
C GLU A 51 4.55 12.14 15.73
N GLU A 52 4.87 13.41 15.45
CA GLU A 52 4.46 14.57 16.25
C GLU A 52 2.94 14.72 16.31
N TYR A 53 2.23 14.35 15.25
CA TYR A 53 0.76 14.34 15.22
C TYR A 53 0.14 13.02 15.71
N GLY A 54 0.96 12.04 16.12
CA GLY A 54 0.50 10.74 16.61
C GLY A 54 -0.27 9.96 15.55
N VAL A 55 0.21 9.97 14.29
CA VAL A 55 -0.38 9.28 13.15
C VAL A 55 0.51 8.13 12.72
N SER A 56 -0.03 6.92 12.74
CA SER A 56 0.61 5.74 12.17
C SER A 56 0.37 5.67 10.66
N PHE A 57 1.37 5.20 9.92
CA PHE A 57 1.23 4.95 8.49
C PHE A 57 1.13 3.43 8.20
N GLU A 58 0.45 3.09 7.10
CA GLU A 58 0.32 1.70 6.63
C GLU A 58 1.36 1.37 5.55
N HIS A 59 1.59 2.30 4.62
CA HIS A 59 2.53 2.16 3.52
C HIS A 59 3.23 3.48 3.21
N MET A 60 4.43 3.36 2.65
CA MET A 60 5.25 4.51 2.30
C MET A 60 6.00 4.27 0.97
N PRO A 61 5.28 4.23 -0.15
CA PRO A 61 5.90 4.12 -1.46
C PRO A 61 6.81 5.32 -1.73
N THR A 62 8.02 5.05 -2.20
CA THR A 62 9.03 6.09 -2.43
C THR A 62 9.61 5.95 -3.84
N GLY A 63 9.54 7.01 -4.61
CA GLY A 63 10.19 7.16 -5.91
C GLY A 63 11.51 7.91 -5.82
N ILE A 64 11.99 8.45 -6.95
CA ILE A 64 13.19 9.28 -7.02
C ILE A 64 12.91 10.67 -6.46
N ASP A 65 11.84 11.32 -6.96
CA ASP A 65 11.44 12.67 -6.62
C ASP A 65 10.07 12.73 -5.92
N THR A 66 9.54 11.57 -5.52
CA THR A 66 8.24 11.46 -4.88
C THR A 66 8.29 10.54 -3.67
N MET A 67 7.54 10.88 -2.63
CA MET A 67 7.30 10.06 -1.46
C MET A 67 5.83 10.14 -1.09
N SER A 68 5.20 9.01 -0.93
CA SER A 68 3.81 8.94 -0.46
C SER A 68 3.75 8.31 0.93
N VAL A 69 2.87 8.83 1.77
CA VAL A 69 2.53 8.24 3.06
C VAL A 69 1.06 7.92 3.04
N VAL A 70 0.73 6.66 3.28
CA VAL A 70 -0.64 6.16 3.33
C VAL A 70 -1.03 5.96 4.78
N ALA A 71 -2.05 6.66 5.22
CA ALA A 71 -2.58 6.55 6.58
C ALA A 71 -4.10 6.39 6.55
N SER A 72 -4.67 5.76 7.59
CA SER A 72 -6.12 5.61 7.67
C SER A 72 -6.81 6.95 7.92
N ASP A 73 -7.98 7.15 7.35
CA ASP A 73 -8.77 8.37 7.53
C ASP A 73 -9.08 8.62 9.01
N LYS A 74 -9.22 7.54 9.79
CA LYS A 74 -9.40 7.60 11.24
C LYS A 74 -8.22 8.27 11.95
N GLU A 75 -6.98 7.94 11.57
CA GLU A 75 -5.76 8.51 12.16
C GLU A 75 -5.60 9.98 11.77
N LEU A 76 -6.02 10.36 10.56
CA LEU A 76 -5.93 11.70 10.02
C LEU A 76 -7.07 12.63 10.43
N TYR A 77 -8.13 12.07 11.06
CA TYR A 77 -9.31 12.85 11.42
C TYR A 77 -8.97 14.05 12.28
N GLY A 78 -9.36 15.24 11.81
CA GLY A 78 -9.12 16.52 12.47
C GLY A 78 -7.66 17.03 12.43
N LYS A 79 -6.72 16.29 11.82
CA LYS A 79 -5.27 16.61 11.80
C LYS A 79 -4.72 16.83 10.39
N LYS A 80 -5.44 16.41 9.35
CA LYS A 80 -4.94 16.35 7.97
C LYS A 80 -4.34 17.68 7.50
N GLU A 81 -5.06 18.79 7.63
CA GLU A 81 -4.58 20.10 7.18
C GLU A 81 -3.34 20.58 7.95
N GLU A 82 -3.29 20.30 9.25
CA GLU A 82 -2.13 20.66 10.07
C GLU A 82 -0.89 19.88 9.67
N ILE A 83 -1.05 18.57 9.39
CA ILE A 83 0.01 17.70 8.88
C ILE A 83 0.53 18.20 7.53
N LEU A 84 -0.36 18.53 6.59
CA LEU A 84 0.04 19.08 5.28
C LEU A 84 0.84 20.37 5.43
N ASN A 85 0.42 21.26 6.31
CA ASN A 85 1.13 22.50 6.60
C ASN A 85 2.49 22.25 7.31
N ALA A 86 2.56 21.30 8.23
CA ALA A 86 3.80 20.92 8.89
C ALA A 86 4.80 20.29 7.90
N LEU A 87 4.35 19.44 6.99
CA LEU A 87 5.17 18.86 5.92
C LEU A 87 5.76 19.95 5.02
N LYS A 88 4.95 20.92 4.58
CA LYS A 88 5.43 22.04 3.77
C LYS A 88 6.55 22.82 4.48
N LYS A 89 6.44 23.02 5.78
CA LYS A 89 7.45 23.73 6.59
C LYS A 89 8.70 22.90 6.86
N SER A 90 8.53 21.59 7.08
CA SER A 90 9.62 20.70 7.51
C SER A 90 10.56 20.31 6.35
N VAL A 91 10.02 20.00 5.17
CA VAL A 91 10.80 19.45 4.05
C VAL A 91 10.81 20.32 2.80
N HIS A 92 10.06 21.44 2.81
CA HIS A 92 9.96 22.36 1.67
C HIS A 92 9.80 21.64 0.33
N PRO A 93 8.75 20.81 0.17
CA PRO A 93 8.50 20.10 -1.08
C PRO A 93 7.99 21.06 -2.16
N ASP A 94 8.14 20.68 -3.41
CA ASP A 94 7.57 21.42 -4.55
C ASP A 94 6.05 21.32 -4.57
N SER A 95 5.52 20.14 -4.20
CA SER A 95 4.10 19.94 -3.99
C SER A 95 3.81 18.98 -2.82
N VAL A 96 2.65 19.18 -2.18
CA VAL A 96 2.05 18.25 -1.21
C VAL A 96 0.57 18.15 -1.52
N VAL A 97 0.11 16.94 -1.82
CA VAL A 97 -1.28 16.65 -2.14
C VAL A 97 -1.79 15.51 -1.24
N ALA A 98 -3.03 15.63 -0.76
CA ALA A 98 -3.72 14.54 -0.07
C ALA A 98 -4.88 14.06 -0.95
N GLU A 99 -4.91 12.76 -1.22
CA GLU A 99 -5.96 12.10 -1.98
C GLU A 99 -6.65 11.06 -1.11
N ASP A 100 -7.91 11.30 -0.85
CA ASP A 100 -8.77 10.41 -0.06
C ASP A 100 -9.32 9.26 -0.93
N ASN A 101 -10.20 8.46 -0.34
CA ASN A 101 -10.96 7.42 -1.05
C ASN A 101 -10.11 6.26 -1.57
N LEU A 102 -9.09 5.87 -0.83
CA LEU A 102 -8.25 4.72 -1.14
C LEU A 102 -8.65 3.50 -0.30
N ALA A 103 -8.75 2.35 -0.96
CA ALA A 103 -8.75 1.04 -0.32
C ALA A 103 -7.44 0.31 -0.60
N ILE A 104 -6.95 -0.42 0.40
CA ILE A 104 -5.74 -1.22 0.29
C ILE A 104 -6.10 -2.70 0.31
N ILE A 105 -5.54 -3.47 -0.62
CA ILE A 105 -5.70 -4.92 -0.72
C ILE A 105 -4.31 -5.56 -0.70
N ALA A 106 -4.12 -6.51 0.20
CA ALA A 106 -2.92 -7.33 0.30
C ALA A 106 -3.20 -8.74 -0.24
N VAL A 107 -2.49 -9.12 -1.27
CA VAL A 107 -2.44 -10.50 -1.79
C VAL A 107 -1.23 -11.17 -1.15
N VAL A 108 -1.45 -12.23 -0.38
CA VAL A 108 -0.38 -12.86 0.41
C VAL A 108 -0.22 -14.33 0.10
N GLY A 109 1.02 -14.80 0.11
CA GLY A 109 1.30 -16.22 -0.08
C GLY A 109 2.79 -16.54 -0.08
N ARG A 110 3.18 -17.60 0.64
CA ARG A 110 4.56 -18.08 0.62
C ARG A 110 4.96 -18.67 -0.73
N GLY A 111 4.01 -19.22 -1.48
CA GLY A 111 4.21 -19.72 -2.83
C GLY A 111 4.55 -18.61 -3.84
N MET A 112 4.36 -17.34 -3.48
CA MET A 112 4.69 -16.20 -4.33
C MET A 112 6.20 -15.95 -4.43
N VAL A 113 6.97 -16.37 -3.41
CA VAL A 113 8.42 -16.14 -3.37
C VAL A 113 9.09 -16.79 -4.57
N ARG A 114 9.78 -15.99 -5.38
CA ARG A 114 10.42 -16.39 -6.65
C ARG A 114 9.48 -16.98 -7.70
N ALA A 115 8.17 -16.81 -7.53
CA ALA A 115 7.19 -17.29 -8.50
C ALA A 115 7.01 -16.27 -9.64
N VAL A 116 7.40 -16.70 -10.84
CA VAL A 116 7.30 -15.85 -12.03
C VAL A 116 5.83 -15.61 -12.40
N GLY A 117 5.48 -14.35 -12.67
CA GLY A 117 4.18 -13.98 -13.23
C GLY A 117 3.08 -13.70 -12.20
N THR A 118 3.31 -13.85 -10.91
CA THR A 118 2.29 -13.59 -9.87
C THR A 118 1.74 -12.17 -9.94
N ALA A 119 2.60 -11.16 -10.00
CA ALA A 119 2.18 -9.78 -10.13
C ALA A 119 1.38 -9.55 -11.43
N GLY A 120 1.85 -10.11 -12.55
CA GLY A 120 1.14 -10.04 -13.85
C GLY A 120 -0.28 -10.59 -13.75
N ARG A 121 -0.50 -11.69 -13.03
CA ARG A 121 -1.83 -12.27 -12.82
C ARG A 121 -2.72 -11.35 -11.99
N VAL A 122 -2.21 -10.79 -10.88
CA VAL A 122 -2.96 -9.83 -10.04
C VAL A 122 -3.42 -8.64 -10.87
N PHE A 123 -2.51 -7.99 -11.60
CA PHE A 123 -2.86 -6.79 -12.37
C PHE A 123 -3.73 -7.12 -13.59
N SER A 124 -3.56 -8.27 -14.23
CA SER A 124 -4.43 -8.72 -15.31
C SER A 124 -5.86 -8.97 -14.83
N ALA A 125 -6.03 -9.54 -13.63
CA ALA A 125 -7.35 -9.72 -13.02
C ALA A 125 -8.06 -8.38 -12.80
N LEU A 126 -7.37 -7.40 -12.22
CA LEU A 126 -7.92 -6.06 -12.01
C LEU A 126 -8.23 -5.34 -13.34
N SER A 127 -7.36 -5.48 -14.33
CA SER A 127 -7.53 -4.87 -15.64
C SER A 127 -8.76 -5.41 -16.39
N ARG A 128 -9.03 -6.71 -16.32
CA ARG A 128 -10.24 -7.32 -16.92
C ARG A 128 -11.52 -6.71 -16.37
N GLU A 129 -11.53 -6.36 -15.09
CA GLU A 129 -12.66 -5.71 -14.42
C GLU A 129 -12.63 -4.16 -14.54
N LYS A 130 -11.72 -3.62 -15.35
CA LYS A 130 -11.53 -2.17 -15.55
C LYS A 130 -11.32 -1.42 -14.24
N ILE A 131 -10.58 -2.01 -13.31
CA ILE A 131 -10.23 -1.40 -12.03
C ILE A 131 -8.87 -0.73 -12.16
N ASN A 132 -8.86 0.59 -11.92
CA ASN A 132 -7.63 1.37 -11.88
C ASN A 132 -6.85 1.07 -10.60
N VAL A 133 -5.54 0.88 -10.74
CA VAL A 133 -4.62 0.70 -9.61
C VAL A 133 -3.94 2.03 -9.32
N ARG A 134 -4.19 2.58 -8.13
CA ARG A 134 -3.65 3.88 -7.68
C ARG A 134 -2.30 3.75 -6.98
N MET A 135 -2.02 2.59 -6.37
CA MET A 135 -0.79 2.33 -5.64
C MET A 135 -0.40 0.86 -5.80
N ILE A 136 0.89 0.60 -5.87
CA ILE A 136 1.48 -0.74 -5.90
C ILE A 136 2.65 -0.74 -4.92
N ASP A 137 2.72 -1.77 -4.08
CA ASP A 137 3.88 -2.06 -3.27
C ASP A 137 4.14 -3.58 -3.23
N GLN A 138 5.38 -3.96 -3.45
CA GLN A 138 5.86 -5.32 -3.27
C GLN A 138 7.27 -5.28 -2.71
N GLY A 139 7.41 -5.60 -1.43
CA GLY A 139 8.71 -5.65 -0.78
C GLY A 139 9.58 -6.81 -1.29
N SER A 140 10.87 -6.73 -1.03
CA SER A 140 11.87 -7.74 -1.42
C SER A 140 11.66 -9.12 -0.81
N SER A 141 10.78 -9.25 0.18
CA SER A 141 10.36 -10.55 0.73
C SER A 141 9.51 -11.37 -0.22
N GLU A 142 8.87 -10.71 -1.21
CA GLU A 142 7.95 -11.31 -2.18
C GLU A 142 6.75 -12.07 -1.56
N LEU A 143 6.53 -11.90 -0.26
CA LEU A 143 5.46 -12.60 0.48
C LEU A 143 4.08 -11.99 0.26
N ASN A 144 4.05 -10.74 -0.21
CA ASN A 144 2.81 -10.02 -0.50
C ASN A 144 2.95 -9.09 -1.71
N ILE A 145 1.82 -8.79 -2.32
CA ILE A 145 1.62 -7.69 -3.26
C ILE A 145 0.50 -6.84 -2.70
N ILE A 146 0.75 -5.56 -2.54
CA ILE A 146 -0.21 -4.60 -2.03
C ILE A 146 -0.65 -3.70 -3.16
N VAL A 147 -1.96 -3.58 -3.34
CA VAL A 147 -2.56 -2.71 -4.34
C VAL A 147 -3.52 -1.74 -3.69
N GLY A 148 -3.45 -0.49 -4.10
CA GLY A 148 -4.42 0.55 -3.76
C GLY A 148 -5.40 0.76 -4.90
N VAL A 149 -6.68 0.77 -4.58
CA VAL A 149 -7.78 1.04 -5.52
C VAL A 149 -8.75 2.04 -4.89
N ASP A 150 -9.68 2.59 -5.67
CA ASP A 150 -10.73 3.42 -5.11
C ASP A 150 -11.64 2.59 -4.18
N ASN A 151 -12.11 3.18 -3.09
CA ASN A 151 -13.00 2.53 -2.12
C ASN A 151 -14.20 1.83 -2.76
N GLU A 152 -14.77 2.45 -3.79
CA GLU A 152 -15.93 1.92 -4.53
C GLU A 152 -15.62 0.64 -5.30
N LYS A 153 -14.35 0.42 -5.62
CA LYS A 153 -13.87 -0.75 -6.38
C LYS A 153 -13.34 -1.87 -5.50
N PHE A 154 -13.34 -1.68 -4.19
CA PHE A 154 -12.73 -2.60 -3.23
C PHE A 154 -13.25 -4.04 -3.34
N GLU A 155 -14.57 -4.23 -3.25
CA GLU A 155 -15.20 -5.55 -3.29
C GLU A 155 -15.00 -6.22 -4.65
N ALA A 156 -15.13 -5.46 -5.74
CA ALA A 156 -14.90 -5.95 -7.08
C ALA A 156 -13.43 -6.39 -7.29
N ALA A 157 -12.48 -5.61 -6.75
CA ALA A 157 -11.06 -5.92 -6.81
C ALA A 157 -10.70 -7.20 -6.04
N ILE A 158 -11.21 -7.35 -4.81
CA ILE A 158 -11.03 -8.60 -4.04
C ILE A 158 -11.60 -9.79 -4.81
N SER A 159 -12.81 -9.67 -5.34
CA SER A 159 -13.47 -10.74 -6.11
C SER A 159 -12.69 -11.10 -7.36
N ALA A 160 -12.18 -10.12 -8.10
CA ALA A 160 -11.39 -10.34 -9.30
C ALA A 160 -10.10 -11.12 -9.00
N ILE A 161 -9.38 -10.71 -7.96
CA ILE A 161 -8.14 -11.37 -7.54
C ILE A 161 -8.46 -12.77 -7.00
N TYR A 162 -9.52 -12.92 -6.21
CA TYR A 162 -9.94 -14.21 -5.68
C TYR A 162 -10.23 -15.22 -6.80
N ASN A 163 -11.02 -14.81 -7.79
CA ASN A 163 -11.37 -15.67 -8.92
C ASN A 163 -10.14 -16.07 -9.75
N GLU A 164 -9.13 -15.22 -9.85
CA GLU A 164 -7.89 -15.52 -10.57
C GLU A 164 -7.05 -16.62 -9.92
N PHE A 165 -7.07 -16.72 -8.58
CA PHE A 165 -6.16 -17.62 -7.85
C PHE A 165 -6.85 -18.84 -7.23
N PHE A 166 -8.18 -18.80 -7.05
CA PHE A 166 -8.91 -19.84 -6.32
C PHE A 166 -10.04 -20.51 -7.11
N ASN A 167 -10.37 -20.02 -8.31
CA ASN A 167 -11.32 -20.61 -9.25
C ASN A 167 -10.60 -21.00 -10.56
#